data_77705f55e1e3ae40b34e438ad2a701aa
#
_entry.id   77705f55e1e3ae40b34e438ad2a701aa
#
_cell.length_a   1.000
_cell.length_b   1.000
_cell.length_c   1.000
_cell.angle_alpha   90.00
_cell.angle_beta   90.00
_cell.angle_gamma   90.00
#
_symmetry.space_group_name_H-M   'P 1'
#
loop_
_entity.id
_entity.type
_entity.pdbx_description
1 polymer ?
#
loop_
_entity_poly.entity_id
_entity_poly.type
_entity_poly.pdbx_seq_one_letter_code
_entity_poly.pdbx_strand_id
1 'polypeptide(L)'
;MENMNFTDSYFKFRKLQELAALAKVLNPEVISLGASLKWQSESDWAVLVEVSVNNGKSEEFDRYSWFACQDGVRDNGLEEFINTLKI
;
A
#
# COMPACT_ATOMS: atom_id res chain seq x y z
N MET A 1 13.88 10.50 -16.01
CA MET A 1 12.81 9.88 -15.22
C MET A 1 11.85 10.96 -14.75
N GLU A 2 10.59 10.75 -14.99
CA GLU A 2 9.58 11.72 -14.59
C GLU A 2 9.43 11.77 -13.09
N ASN A 3 9.30 12.96 -12.55
CA ASN A 3 8.98 13.14 -11.15
C ASN A 3 7.53 12.71 -10.91
N MET A 4 7.30 12.05 -9.79
CA MET A 4 5.95 11.67 -9.43
C MET A 4 5.14 12.90 -9.06
N ASN A 5 3.90 12.94 -9.56
CA ASN A 5 2.95 13.97 -9.22
C ASN A 5 2.21 13.55 -7.95
N PHE A 6 2.15 14.45 -6.94
CA PHE A 6 1.48 14.14 -5.70
C PHE A 6 0.01 13.76 -5.92
N THR A 7 -0.69 14.51 -6.76
CA THR A 7 -2.13 14.27 -6.99
C THR A 7 -2.38 12.86 -7.52
N ASP A 8 -1.61 12.43 -8.53
CA ASP A 8 -1.75 11.09 -9.08
C ASP A 8 -1.40 10.02 -8.06
N SER A 9 -0.34 10.25 -7.28
CA SER A 9 0.08 9.33 -6.23
C SER A 9 -0.95 9.27 -5.12
N TYR A 10 -1.56 10.39 -4.77
CA TYR A 10 -2.61 10.43 -3.75
C TYR A 10 -3.83 9.61 -4.17
N PHE A 11 -4.28 9.75 -5.42
CA PHE A 11 -5.42 8.96 -5.89
C PHE A 11 -5.11 7.47 -5.88
N LYS A 12 -3.91 7.09 -6.30
CA LYS A 12 -3.51 5.68 -6.24
C LYS A 12 -3.40 5.19 -4.80
N PHE A 13 -2.83 6.02 -3.92
CA PHE A 13 -2.77 5.73 -2.49
C PHE A 13 -4.14 5.45 -1.91
N ARG A 14 -5.12 6.29 -2.21
CA ARG A 14 -6.49 6.12 -1.72
C ARG A 14 -7.12 4.84 -2.26
N LYS A 15 -6.94 4.57 -3.54
CA LYS A 15 -7.47 3.36 -4.15
C LYS A 15 -6.87 2.11 -3.51
N LEU A 16 -5.55 2.09 -3.35
CA LEU A 16 -4.89 0.95 -2.72
C LEU A 16 -5.29 0.79 -1.26
N GLN A 17 -5.44 1.88 -0.54
CA GLN A 17 -5.91 1.85 0.84
C GLN A 17 -7.31 1.25 0.94
N GLU A 18 -8.21 1.65 0.06
CA GLU A 18 -9.57 1.11 0.05
C GLU A 18 -9.59 -0.37 -0.30
N LEU A 19 -8.81 -0.77 -1.30
CA LEU A 19 -8.72 -2.18 -1.70
C LEU A 19 -8.10 -3.02 -0.59
N ALA A 20 -7.07 -2.51 0.08
CA ALA A 20 -6.45 -3.21 1.20
C ALA A 20 -7.40 -3.35 2.39
N ALA A 21 -8.21 -2.32 2.65
CA ALA A 21 -9.21 -2.39 3.71
C ALA A 21 -10.28 -3.43 3.39
N LEU A 22 -10.71 -3.49 2.13
CA LEU A 22 -11.67 -4.51 1.69
C LEU A 22 -11.05 -5.91 1.80
N ALA A 23 -9.78 -6.05 1.41
CA ALA A 23 -9.08 -7.32 1.54
C ALA A 23 -9.05 -7.78 2.99
N LYS A 24 -8.81 -6.87 3.92
CA LYS A 24 -8.79 -7.20 5.35
C LYS A 24 -10.15 -7.69 5.82
N VAL A 25 -11.25 -7.10 5.33
CA VAL A 25 -12.60 -7.52 5.69
C VAL A 25 -12.92 -8.90 5.14
N LEU A 26 -12.48 -9.19 3.91
CA LEU A 26 -12.87 -10.42 3.22
C LEU A 26 -11.93 -11.60 3.48
N ASN A 27 -10.72 -11.33 3.97
CA ASN A 27 -9.69 -12.39 4.11
C ASN A 27 -9.16 -12.41 5.54
N PRO A 28 -9.46 -13.47 6.30
CA PRO A 28 -8.99 -13.56 7.69
C PRO A 28 -7.47 -13.65 7.82
N GLU A 29 -6.76 -13.99 6.73
CA GLU A 29 -5.31 -14.03 6.76
C GLU A 29 -4.69 -12.62 6.83
N VAL A 30 -5.44 -11.58 6.45
CA VAL A 30 -4.94 -10.21 6.52
C VAL A 30 -5.11 -9.72 7.95
N ILE A 31 -3.99 -9.57 8.65
CA ILE A 31 -4.01 -9.28 10.07
C ILE A 31 -3.87 -7.80 10.40
N SER A 32 -3.26 -7.03 9.51
CA SER A 32 -3.14 -5.60 9.74
C SER A 32 -3.04 -4.83 8.44
N LEU A 33 -3.48 -3.59 8.52
CA LEU A 33 -3.39 -2.61 7.43
C LEU A 33 -2.82 -1.34 8.01
N GLY A 34 -1.77 -0.81 7.38
CA GLY A 34 -1.22 0.49 7.73
C GLY A 34 -1.26 1.41 6.53
N ALA A 35 -1.51 2.68 6.80
CA ALA A 35 -1.46 3.71 5.76
C ALA A 35 -0.98 5.00 6.38
N SER A 36 -0.14 5.72 5.65
CA SER A 36 0.34 7.01 6.12
C SER A 36 0.51 7.98 4.97
N LEU A 37 0.33 9.25 5.27
CA LEU A 37 0.46 10.32 4.31
C LEU A 37 1.21 11.46 4.97
N LYS A 38 2.26 11.92 4.30
CA LYS A 38 3.01 13.09 4.71
C LYS A 38 3.00 14.07 3.54
N TRP A 39 2.64 15.31 3.81
CA TRP A 39 2.71 16.35 2.80
C TRP A 39 3.20 17.64 3.46
N GLN A 40 4.32 18.17 2.97
CA GLN A 40 4.85 19.45 3.42
C GLN A 40 4.91 20.44 2.28
N SER A 41 5.25 19.97 1.09
CA SER A 41 5.29 20.80 -0.12
C SER A 41 5.26 19.90 -1.34
N GLU A 42 5.14 20.48 -2.52
CA GLU A 42 5.17 19.73 -3.77
C GLU A 42 6.46 18.94 -3.96
N SER A 43 7.52 19.34 -3.29
CA SER A 43 8.81 18.67 -3.37
C SER A 43 9.15 17.86 -2.12
N ASP A 44 8.20 17.73 -1.18
CA ASP A 44 8.43 16.98 0.06
C ASP A 44 7.11 16.36 0.53
N TRP A 45 6.82 15.17 0.01
CA TRP A 45 5.63 14.42 0.37
C TRP A 45 5.93 12.92 0.27
N ALA A 46 5.13 12.13 0.95
CA ALA A 46 5.23 10.67 0.89
C ALA A 46 3.89 10.04 1.23
N VAL A 47 3.58 8.93 0.59
CA VAL A 47 2.40 8.12 0.89
C VAL A 47 2.83 6.66 0.98
N LEU A 48 2.18 5.92 1.87
CA LEU A 48 2.50 4.52 2.12
C LEU A 48 1.22 3.75 2.42
N VAL A 49 1.09 2.59 1.80
CA VAL A 49 0.07 1.59 2.16
C VAL A 49 0.80 0.28 2.39
N GLU A 50 0.52 -0.38 3.50
CA GLU A 50 1.13 -1.68 3.79
C GLU A 50 0.11 -2.63 4.39
N VAL A 51 0.28 -3.92 4.10
CA VAL A 51 -0.58 -4.98 4.58
C VAL A 51 0.30 -6.11 5.11
N SER A 52 -0.07 -6.64 6.27
CA SER A 52 0.58 -7.81 6.83
C SER A 52 -0.37 -8.99 6.76
N VAL A 53 0.12 -10.11 6.26
CA VAL A 53 -0.70 -11.31 6.01
C VAL A 53 -0.10 -12.47 6.78
N ASN A 54 -0.96 -13.21 7.48
CA ASN A 54 -0.54 -14.45 8.14
C ASN A 54 -0.34 -15.52 7.05
N ASN A 55 0.87 -16.07 6.99
CA ASN A 55 1.20 -17.06 5.97
C ASN A 55 0.92 -18.52 6.41
N GLY A 56 0.23 -18.69 7.51
CA GLY A 56 -0.12 -20.02 8.04
C GLY A 56 0.97 -20.65 8.90
N LYS A 57 2.11 -19.98 9.03
CA LYS A 57 3.19 -20.42 9.93
C LYS A 57 3.12 -19.56 11.18
N SER A 58 3.29 -20.15 12.35
CA SER A 58 3.23 -19.41 13.59
C SER A 58 4.29 -18.32 13.62
N GLU A 59 3.89 -17.11 13.97
CA GLU A 59 4.74 -15.95 14.18
C GLU A 59 5.40 -15.36 12.93
N GLU A 60 5.08 -15.88 11.74
CA GLU A 60 5.60 -15.32 10.50
C GLU A 60 4.49 -14.59 9.74
N PHE A 61 4.85 -13.43 9.21
CA PHE A 61 3.95 -12.61 8.42
C PHE A 61 4.60 -12.24 7.10
N ASP A 62 3.84 -12.29 6.03
CA ASP A 62 4.26 -11.67 4.77
C ASP A 62 3.80 -10.23 4.80
N ARG A 63 4.68 -9.33 4.41
CA ARG A 63 4.38 -7.90 4.38
C ARG A 63 4.48 -7.39 2.96
N TYR A 64 3.43 -6.72 2.53
CA TYR A 64 3.34 -6.12 1.20
C TYR A 64 3.14 -4.63 1.37
N SER A 65 3.81 -3.83 0.55
CA SER A 65 3.70 -2.38 0.66
C SER A 65 3.80 -1.69 -0.69
N TRP A 66 3.26 -0.50 -0.75
CA TRP A 66 3.40 0.42 -1.86
C TRP A 66 3.72 1.80 -1.30
N PHE A 67 4.81 2.37 -1.77
CA PHE A 67 5.30 3.65 -1.29
C PHE A 67 5.54 4.57 -2.48
N ALA A 68 5.18 5.84 -2.36
CA ALA A 68 5.48 6.85 -3.37
C ALA A 68 5.91 8.15 -2.69
N CYS A 69 6.84 8.82 -3.32
CA CYS A 69 7.27 10.15 -2.92
C CYS A 69 7.63 10.93 -4.17
N GLN A 70 8.05 12.18 -4.00
CA GLN A 70 8.39 13.03 -5.14
C GLN A 70 9.50 12.44 -6.02
N ASP A 71 10.32 11.54 -5.48
CA ASP A 71 11.43 10.93 -6.21
C ASP A 71 11.04 9.67 -6.97
N GLY A 72 9.88 9.10 -6.71
CA GLY A 72 9.45 7.91 -7.42
C GLY A 72 8.57 7.00 -6.59
N VAL A 73 8.36 5.78 -7.11
CA VAL A 73 7.49 4.77 -6.51
C VAL A 73 8.30 3.52 -6.18
N ARG A 74 7.99 2.92 -5.04
CA ARG A 74 8.52 1.59 -4.67
C ARG A 74 7.33 0.69 -4.35
N ASP A 75 7.15 -0.37 -5.14
CA ASP A 75 6.10 -1.36 -4.92
C ASP A 75 6.75 -2.65 -4.44
N ASN A 76 6.42 -3.05 -3.23
CA ASN A 76 6.91 -4.29 -2.63
C ASN A 76 5.80 -5.35 -2.62
N GLY A 77 5.16 -5.52 -3.76
CA GLY A 77 4.20 -6.58 -4.00
C GLY A 77 2.76 -6.30 -3.60
N LEU A 78 2.45 -5.08 -3.15
CA LEU A 78 1.10 -4.78 -2.69
C LEU A 78 0.07 -4.86 -3.83
N GLU A 79 0.39 -4.29 -5.00
CA GLU A 79 -0.56 -4.33 -6.11
C GLU A 79 -0.80 -5.76 -6.58
N GLU A 80 0.25 -6.55 -6.68
CA GLU A 80 0.12 -7.95 -7.08
C GLU A 80 -0.70 -8.74 -6.06
N PHE A 81 -0.43 -8.52 -4.77
CA PHE A 81 -1.19 -9.17 -3.71
C PHE A 81 -2.68 -8.85 -3.82
N ILE A 82 -3.02 -7.57 -3.99
CA ILE A 82 -4.41 -7.14 -4.11
C ILE A 82 -5.06 -7.78 -5.33
N ASN A 83 -4.34 -7.85 -6.45
CA ASN A 83 -4.89 -8.45 -7.67
C ASN A 83 -5.17 -9.95 -7.51
N THR A 84 -4.42 -10.65 -6.66
CA THR A 84 -4.66 -12.09 -6.43
C THR A 84 -5.88 -12.35 -5.57
N LEU A 85 -6.38 -11.36 -4.85
CA LEU A 85 -7.51 -11.54 -3.94
C LEU A 85 -8.86 -11.54 -4.64
N LYS A 86 -8.92 -11.19 -5.90
CA LYS A 86 -10.16 -11.19 -6.70
C LYS A 86 -11.27 -10.34 -6.06
N ILE A 87 -10.90 -9.19 -5.59
CA ILE A 87 -11.85 -8.25 -5.00
C ILE A 87 -12.59 -7.48 -6.08
#